data_fbb0cbd5533dad36945c3499d902088c
#
_entry.id   fbb0cbd5533dad36945c3499d902088c
#
_cell.length_a   1.000
_cell.length_b   1.000
_cell.length_c   1.000
_cell.angle_alpha   90.00
_cell.angle_beta   90.00
_cell.angle_gamma   90.00
#
_symmetry.space_group_name_H-M   'P 1'
#
loop_
_entity.id
_entity.type
_entity.pdbx_description
1 polymer ?
#
loop_
_entity_poly.entity_id
_entity_poly.type
_entity_poly.pdbx_seq_one_letter_code
_entity_poly.pdbx_strand_id
1 'polypeptide(L)'
;GGRAAYLDQLIKAGEDSVRIPKKPEVTYKGPDGYPVNALFFETSPFSDRQGDDAFASMRWRIAAVDASYDPAAQPARLPLFEWRAAWDSGELAAFTSKVHVPPAAVEPGKTYRMRARFKDNTGRTSHWSAPVEFTASAPSIQPLRDALRITEIMYHPAENPDAEFIEFQNKSWSSLDLSNLRLAGGMTYDFSEAGLEQLPPGGRLIIAKNPGLIRATPGGRQAIVLGPWSGKLSNSGEAIRLETAWGETVFSVAYKGSWHRQTDGQGLSLVLRDPTSAAALWSSKAGWMPGLFLGGSPGRAENELSPFEPPLWINEVMSGDNGWIELFNPAGQAVNIGGWFLSNRSTRLAMFRLPTGLVVPPAGFLVLEAKRHYSRPDTPGRFEITRAGGSLFLSQIDSGYLTGLGTMASFARFEGIASRGLKHTGNNDGIMVSLTIPTPGKPNESQADSDSDGLPNDWELAHGLDPESNDGGADPDRDGLTNLQEFNCGTNPRDQASRLELAVVRDNNQLELRFQAQPNRTYSIESCEQLERDKWKTIRTLAPGEGSDVVVRELIGRDQTAHYFRLLVFPD
;
A
#
# COMPACT_ATOMS: atom_id res chain seq x y z
N GLY A 1 -8.26 15.17 70.58
CA GLY A 1 -8.31 16.10 69.42
C GLY A 1 -7.91 15.43 68.07
N GLY A 2 -6.99 14.47 68.09
CA GLY A 2 -6.46 13.89 66.84
C GLY A 2 -7.41 12.94 66.06
N ARG A 3 -8.31 12.25 66.77
CA ARG A 3 -9.26 11.31 66.12
C ARG A 3 -10.41 12.02 65.38
N ALA A 4 -10.91 13.16 65.87
CA ALA A 4 -11.96 13.91 65.20
C ALA A 4 -11.44 14.59 63.90
N ALA A 5 -10.24 15.17 63.96
CA ALA A 5 -9.61 15.77 62.79
C ALA A 5 -9.29 14.74 61.67
N TYR A 6 -8.97 13.50 62.04
CA TYR A 6 -8.73 12.42 61.10
C TYR A 6 -10.03 11.90 60.44
N LEU A 7 -11.12 11.80 61.22
CA LEU A 7 -12.46 11.49 60.74
C LEU A 7 -13.01 12.56 59.81
N ASP A 8 -12.82 13.86 60.14
CA ASP A 8 -13.20 14.96 59.26
C ASP A 8 -12.42 14.97 57.95
N GLN A 9 -11.14 14.59 57.98
CA GLN A 9 -10.33 14.43 56.75
C GLN A 9 -10.80 13.25 55.91
N LEU A 10 -11.22 12.13 56.53
CA LEU A 10 -11.77 10.97 55.81
C LEU A 10 -13.17 11.26 55.24
N ILE A 11 -14.01 12.03 55.96
CA ILE A 11 -15.33 12.46 55.49
C ILE A 11 -15.18 13.42 54.31
N LYS A 12 -14.29 14.43 54.43
CA LYS A 12 -13.96 15.33 53.32
C LYS A 12 -13.38 14.58 52.10
N ALA A 13 -12.51 13.61 52.31
CA ALA A 13 -12.00 12.75 51.23
C ALA A 13 -13.12 11.93 50.58
N GLY A 14 -14.12 11.47 51.37
CA GLY A 14 -15.31 10.79 50.86
C GLY A 14 -16.24 11.72 50.05
N GLU A 15 -16.44 12.96 50.52
CA GLU A 15 -17.19 13.98 49.76
C GLU A 15 -16.48 14.46 48.52
N ASP A 16 -15.14 14.58 48.54
CA ASP A 16 -14.33 14.93 47.37
C ASP A 16 -14.30 13.82 46.33
N SER A 17 -14.42 12.55 46.76
CA SER A 17 -14.46 11.41 45.81
C SER A 17 -15.64 11.48 44.83
N VAL A 18 -16.70 12.22 45.17
CA VAL A 18 -17.88 12.44 44.31
C VAL A 18 -17.67 13.60 43.33
N ARG A 19 -16.65 14.42 43.54
CA ARG A 19 -16.38 15.66 42.80
C ARG A 19 -15.14 15.60 41.94
N ILE A 20 -14.34 14.54 42.05
CA ILE A 20 -13.14 14.32 41.25
C ILE A 20 -13.48 13.46 40.05
N PRO A 21 -12.70 13.53 38.95
CA PRO A 21 -12.88 12.65 37.80
C PRO A 21 -12.84 11.17 38.18
N LYS A 22 -13.58 10.35 37.42
CA LYS A 22 -13.54 8.90 37.59
C LYS A 22 -12.10 8.40 37.40
N LYS A 23 -11.68 7.51 38.29
CA LYS A 23 -10.39 6.85 38.20
C LYS A 23 -10.26 6.10 36.87
N PRO A 24 -9.17 6.31 36.06
CA PRO A 24 -8.97 5.58 34.82
C PRO A 24 -8.75 4.09 35.05
N GLU A 25 -9.10 3.30 34.04
CA GLU A 25 -8.73 1.89 33.92
C GLU A 25 -7.62 1.77 32.87
N VAL A 26 -6.49 1.18 33.24
CA VAL A 26 -5.34 1.02 32.35
C VAL A 26 -5.20 -0.44 31.94
N THR A 27 -5.02 -0.67 30.63
CA THR A 27 -4.78 -1.98 30.06
C THR A 27 -3.51 -1.97 29.22
N TYR A 28 -2.78 -3.09 29.21
CA TYR A 28 -1.66 -3.30 28.30
C TYR A 28 -2.17 -3.68 26.91
N LYS A 29 -1.53 -3.12 25.88
CA LYS A 29 -1.88 -3.31 24.46
C LYS A 29 -0.67 -3.67 23.58
N GLY A 30 0.48 -3.88 24.18
CA GLY A 30 1.68 -4.33 23.46
C GLY A 30 1.70 -5.83 23.22
N PRO A 31 2.77 -6.34 22.60
CA PRO A 31 3.02 -7.76 22.41
C PRO A 31 3.21 -8.51 23.73
N ASP A 32 2.91 -9.79 23.75
CA ASP A 32 3.12 -10.64 24.92
C ASP A 32 4.56 -10.54 25.47
N GLY A 33 4.69 -10.64 26.78
CA GLY A 33 5.99 -10.61 27.47
C GLY A 33 6.55 -9.22 27.75
N TYR A 34 5.86 -8.14 27.43
CA TYR A 34 6.25 -6.77 27.76
C TYR A 34 7.64 -6.36 27.26
N PRO A 35 7.96 -6.48 25.96
CA PRO A 35 9.25 -6.08 25.44
C PRO A 35 9.48 -4.58 25.60
N VAL A 36 10.69 -4.17 26.03
CA VAL A 36 11.03 -2.77 26.38
C VAL A 36 10.75 -1.77 25.26
N ASN A 37 10.85 -2.19 24.01
CA ASN A 37 10.61 -1.36 22.82
C ASN A 37 9.15 -1.35 22.33
N ALA A 38 8.23 -2.00 23.05
CA ALA A 38 6.82 -2.10 22.66
C ALA A 38 5.86 -2.06 23.86
N LEU A 39 6.15 -1.23 24.83
CA LEU A 39 5.31 -1.04 26.01
C LEU A 39 4.18 -0.06 25.70
N PHE A 40 3.06 -0.59 25.21
CA PHE A 40 1.88 0.15 24.85
C PHE A 40 0.78 -0.04 25.90
N PHE A 41 0.21 1.06 26.36
CA PHE A 41 -0.89 1.04 27.32
C PHE A 41 -2.05 1.91 26.82
N GLU A 42 -3.26 1.53 27.23
CA GLU A 42 -4.49 2.24 26.89
C GLU A 42 -5.28 2.50 28.15
N THR A 43 -5.88 3.69 28.25
CA THR A 43 -6.79 4.05 29.36
C THR A 43 -8.24 4.07 28.90
N SER A 44 -9.17 3.84 29.84
CA SER A 44 -10.57 4.14 29.64
C SER A 44 -10.77 5.62 29.24
N PRO A 45 -11.89 5.98 28.57
CA PRO A 45 -12.24 7.37 28.34
C PRO A 45 -12.28 8.18 29.64
N PHE A 46 -12.01 9.49 29.52
CA PHE A 46 -12.26 10.41 30.62
C PHE A 46 -13.75 10.43 30.96
N SER A 47 -14.07 10.49 32.24
CA SER A 47 -15.45 10.61 32.70
C SER A 47 -15.48 11.43 33.99
N ASP A 48 -16.32 12.44 34.01
CA ASP A 48 -16.57 13.31 35.13
C ASP A 48 -18.08 13.58 35.27
N ARG A 49 -18.56 13.88 36.48
CA ARG A 49 -19.95 14.28 36.68
C ARG A 49 -20.30 15.63 36.06
N GLN A 50 -19.30 16.47 35.81
CA GLN A 50 -19.45 17.77 35.15
C GLN A 50 -19.54 17.61 33.62
N GLY A 51 -19.37 16.39 33.10
CA GLY A 51 -19.32 16.06 31.68
C GLY A 51 -17.89 15.88 31.15
N ASP A 52 -17.79 15.31 29.97
CA ASP A 52 -16.50 14.99 29.33
C ASP A 52 -15.74 16.26 28.91
N ASP A 53 -16.42 17.38 28.72
CA ASP A 53 -15.86 18.70 28.42
C ASP A 53 -15.08 19.28 29.62
N ALA A 54 -15.20 18.67 30.80
CA ALA A 54 -14.44 19.07 32.00
C ALA A 54 -12.97 18.57 31.97
N PHE A 55 -12.53 17.83 30.96
CA PHE A 55 -11.15 17.38 30.86
C PHE A 55 -10.17 18.55 30.77
N ALA A 56 -9.11 18.54 31.61
CA ALA A 56 -8.03 19.51 31.56
C ALA A 56 -6.69 18.87 31.21
N SER A 57 -6.34 17.74 31.84
CA SER A 57 -5.11 17.02 31.53
C SER A 57 -5.16 15.58 32.03
N MET A 58 -4.18 14.81 31.59
CA MET A 58 -3.91 13.47 32.10
C MET A 58 -2.42 13.28 32.36
N ARG A 59 -2.09 12.26 33.14
CA ARG A 59 -0.70 11.92 33.44
C ARG A 59 -0.53 10.43 33.54
N TRP A 60 0.53 9.94 32.89
CA TRP A 60 0.97 8.57 32.95
C TRP A 60 2.26 8.45 33.74
N ARG A 61 2.45 7.32 34.41
CA ARG A 61 3.63 7.13 35.24
C ARG A 61 4.00 5.64 35.32
N ILE A 62 5.29 5.35 35.15
CA ILE A 62 5.89 4.06 35.45
C ILE A 62 6.85 4.18 36.65
N ALA A 63 6.80 3.22 37.54
CA ALA A 63 7.74 3.09 38.63
C ALA A 63 8.25 1.65 38.72
N ALA A 64 9.54 1.47 39.00
CA ALA A 64 10.13 0.14 39.24
C ALA A 64 9.60 -0.43 40.58
N VAL A 65 9.33 -1.75 40.56
CA VAL A 65 9.04 -2.50 41.80
C VAL A 65 10.38 -2.91 42.40
N ASP A 66 10.67 -2.41 43.61
CA ASP A 66 11.91 -2.77 44.29
C ASP A 66 11.89 -4.27 44.64
N ALA A 67 12.85 -5.04 44.10
CA ALA A 67 13.00 -6.46 44.39
C ALA A 67 13.36 -6.75 45.86
N SER A 68 13.80 -5.73 46.60
CA SER A 68 14.07 -5.83 48.07
C SER A 68 12.80 -5.68 48.91
N TYR A 69 11.62 -5.41 48.29
CA TYR A 69 10.37 -5.34 49.00
C TYR A 69 9.85 -6.72 49.38
N ASP A 70 10.04 -7.08 50.63
CA ASP A 70 9.40 -8.25 51.25
C ASP A 70 8.14 -7.78 52.00
N PRO A 71 6.93 -8.14 51.51
CA PRO A 71 5.69 -7.76 52.21
C PRO A 71 5.54 -8.46 53.57
N ALA A 72 6.32 -9.51 53.83
CA ALA A 72 6.37 -10.24 55.10
C ALA A 72 7.37 -9.65 56.10
N ALA A 73 8.27 -8.76 55.68
CA ALA A 73 9.23 -8.10 56.56
C ALA A 73 8.54 -7.15 57.55
N GLN A 74 8.88 -7.25 58.80
CA GLN A 74 8.39 -6.35 59.84
C GLN A 74 9.50 -5.36 60.23
N PRO A 75 9.25 -4.02 60.36
CA PRO A 75 8.01 -3.34 59.99
C PRO A 75 7.83 -3.21 58.47
N ALA A 76 6.58 -3.33 58.00
CA ALA A 76 6.23 -3.14 56.60
C ALA A 76 6.72 -1.76 56.11
N ARG A 77 7.81 -1.71 55.36
CA ARG A 77 8.24 -0.49 54.68
C ARG A 77 7.25 -0.22 53.58
N LEU A 78 6.65 0.97 53.56
CA LEU A 78 5.84 1.39 52.43
C LEU A 78 6.70 1.36 51.18
N PRO A 79 6.22 0.72 50.10
CA PRO A 79 6.97 0.61 48.85
C PRO A 79 7.36 2.01 48.36
N LEU A 80 8.65 2.30 48.30
CA LEU A 80 9.18 3.61 47.85
C LEU A 80 9.11 3.80 46.34
N PHE A 81 8.71 2.79 45.57
CA PHE A 81 8.72 2.82 44.11
C PHE A 81 7.79 3.87 43.48
N GLU A 82 6.77 4.34 44.16
CA GLU A 82 5.92 5.43 43.66
C GLU A 82 6.54 6.82 43.79
N TRP A 83 7.60 6.97 44.56
CA TRP A 83 8.33 8.23 44.75
C TRP A 83 9.34 8.51 43.62
N ARG A 84 9.91 7.48 43.02
CA ARG A 84 10.82 7.60 41.90
C ARG A 84 10.18 6.96 40.66
N ALA A 85 9.64 7.81 39.80
CA ALA A 85 9.21 7.35 38.50
C ALA A 85 10.43 6.93 37.67
N ALA A 86 10.36 5.77 37.02
CA ALA A 86 11.28 5.41 35.94
C ALA A 86 10.95 6.27 34.69
N TRP A 87 9.65 6.56 34.53
CA TRP A 87 9.18 7.48 33.51
C TRP A 87 7.88 8.16 33.96
N ASP A 88 7.69 9.41 33.50
CA ASP A 88 6.53 10.22 33.80
C ASP A 88 6.23 11.11 32.58
N SER A 89 5.01 11.05 32.04
CA SER A 89 4.61 11.82 30.85
C SER A 89 4.53 13.34 31.12
N GLY A 90 4.56 13.78 32.40
CA GLY A 90 4.07 15.10 32.75
C GLY A 90 2.55 15.22 32.57
N GLU A 91 2.05 16.44 32.69
CA GLU A 91 0.62 16.75 32.44
C GLU A 91 0.40 16.92 30.93
N LEU A 92 -0.38 16.03 30.34
CA LEU A 92 -0.77 16.06 28.91
C LEU A 92 -2.11 16.80 28.80
N ALA A 93 -2.11 17.98 28.18
CA ALA A 93 -3.30 18.82 28.01
C ALA A 93 -4.31 18.28 27.00
N ALA A 94 -3.89 17.41 26.07
CA ALA A 94 -4.77 16.70 25.15
C ALA A 94 -5.08 15.31 25.69
N PHE A 95 -6.34 14.88 25.58
CA PHE A 95 -6.71 13.50 25.91
C PHE A 95 -6.09 12.54 24.91
N THR A 96 -5.28 11.63 25.39
CA THR A 96 -4.63 10.59 24.59
C THR A 96 -4.89 9.24 25.25
N SER A 97 -5.83 8.47 24.71
CA SER A 97 -6.19 7.17 25.31
C SER A 97 -5.02 6.18 25.31
N LYS A 98 -4.04 6.34 24.43
CA LYS A 98 -2.91 5.43 24.24
C LYS A 98 -1.59 6.11 24.53
N VAL A 99 -0.66 5.35 25.12
CA VAL A 99 0.71 5.81 25.38
C VAL A 99 1.71 4.71 25.03
N HIS A 100 2.83 5.13 24.45
CA HIS A 100 4.04 4.31 24.28
C HIS A 100 5.10 4.79 25.26
N VAL A 101 5.58 3.89 26.11
CA VAL A 101 6.67 4.19 27.05
C VAL A 101 7.99 4.14 26.31
N PRO A 102 8.85 5.18 26.41
CA PRO A 102 10.15 5.17 25.76
C PRO A 102 11.00 3.96 26.19
N PRO A 103 11.65 3.23 25.27
CA PRO A 103 12.47 2.06 25.61
C PRO A 103 13.55 2.34 26.67
N ALA A 104 14.16 3.51 26.62
CA ALA A 104 15.18 3.93 27.57
C ALA A 104 14.67 4.15 29.01
N ALA A 105 13.36 4.15 29.23
CA ALA A 105 12.75 4.35 30.54
C ALA A 105 12.72 3.07 31.41
N VAL A 106 12.94 1.92 30.81
CA VAL A 106 12.83 0.61 31.46
C VAL A 106 14.01 -0.29 31.09
N GLU A 107 14.32 -1.24 31.96
CA GLU A 107 15.39 -2.21 31.75
C GLU A 107 14.82 -3.63 31.68
N PRO A 108 15.28 -4.49 30.74
CA PRO A 108 14.87 -5.88 30.70
C PRO A 108 15.14 -6.61 32.01
N GLY A 109 14.21 -7.47 32.39
CA GLY A 109 14.30 -8.27 33.62
C GLY A 109 13.86 -7.56 34.90
N LYS A 110 13.59 -6.26 34.85
CA LYS A 110 13.03 -5.51 36.00
C LYS A 110 11.50 -5.48 35.93
N THR A 111 10.90 -5.48 37.13
CA THR A 111 9.44 -5.37 37.28
C THR A 111 9.03 -3.92 37.51
N TYR A 112 7.94 -3.53 36.86
CA TYR A 112 7.40 -2.17 36.87
C TYR A 112 5.90 -2.15 37.12
N ARG A 113 5.38 -0.99 37.54
CA ARG A 113 3.95 -0.68 37.62
C ARG A 113 3.63 0.55 36.81
N MET A 114 2.67 0.42 35.90
CA MET A 114 2.11 1.50 35.10
C MET A 114 0.82 1.99 35.72
N ARG A 115 0.63 3.31 35.81
CA ARG A 115 -0.58 3.97 36.27
C ARG A 115 -0.89 5.20 35.43
N ALA A 116 -2.16 5.60 35.42
CA ALA A 116 -2.62 6.87 34.88
C ALA A 116 -3.57 7.59 35.86
N ARG A 117 -3.73 8.88 35.67
CA ARG A 117 -4.76 9.69 36.37
C ARG A 117 -5.24 10.81 35.44
N PHE A 118 -6.44 11.32 35.73
CA PHE A 118 -7.06 12.44 35.06
C PHE A 118 -7.07 13.69 35.94
N LYS A 119 -7.19 14.87 35.31
CA LYS A 119 -7.40 16.14 35.95
C LYS A 119 -8.51 16.89 35.21
N ASP A 120 -9.44 17.48 35.97
CA ASP A 120 -10.52 18.31 35.44
C ASP A 120 -10.12 19.79 35.30
N ASN A 121 -10.97 20.57 34.65
CA ASN A 121 -10.79 22.02 34.45
C ASN A 121 -10.94 22.86 35.73
N THR A 122 -11.38 22.25 36.84
CA THR A 122 -11.39 22.88 38.18
C THR A 122 -10.08 22.64 38.93
N GLY A 123 -9.14 21.89 38.35
CA GLY A 123 -7.84 21.55 38.91
C GLY A 123 -7.83 20.32 39.82
N ARG A 124 -8.95 19.59 39.93
CA ARG A 124 -9.05 18.37 40.73
C ARG A 124 -8.53 17.16 39.95
N THR A 125 -7.86 16.26 40.66
CA THR A 125 -7.29 15.04 40.07
C THR A 125 -8.05 13.81 40.53
N SER A 126 -8.24 12.84 39.62
CA SER A 126 -8.70 11.52 40.00
C SER A 126 -7.68 10.79 40.88
N HIS A 127 -8.10 9.71 41.51
CA HIS A 127 -7.14 8.73 42.02
C HIS A 127 -6.34 8.12 40.86
N TRP A 128 -5.11 7.66 41.17
CA TRP A 128 -4.35 6.84 40.25
C TRP A 128 -5.11 5.55 39.90
N SER A 129 -4.99 5.07 38.66
CA SER A 129 -5.52 3.77 38.24
C SER A 129 -5.03 2.64 39.14
N ALA A 130 -5.68 1.50 39.11
CA ALA A 130 -5.04 0.23 39.50
C ALA A 130 -3.72 0.06 38.70
N PRO A 131 -2.66 -0.49 39.32
CA PRO A 131 -1.42 -0.70 38.58
C PRO A 131 -1.57 -1.82 37.59
N VAL A 132 -0.97 -1.66 36.40
CA VAL A 132 -0.61 -2.78 35.54
C VAL A 132 0.83 -3.13 35.91
N GLU A 133 1.02 -4.26 36.58
CA GLU A 133 2.34 -4.78 36.95
C GLU A 133 2.86 -5.73 35.88
N PHE A 134 4.12 -5.56 35.50
CA PHE A 134 4.75 -6.37 34.47
C PHE A 134 6.27 -6.44 34.68
N THR A 135 6.88 -7.51 34.19
CA THR A 135 8.34 -7.61 34.08
C THR A 135 8.73 -7.34 32.64
N ALA A 136 9.54 -6.32 32.44
CA ALA A 136 10.00 -5.94 31.10
C ALA A 136 10.93 -7.03 30.52
N SER A 137 10.75 -7.36 29.24
CA SER A 137 11.60 -8.31 28.53
C SER A 137 12.55 -7.60 27.55
N ALA A 138 13.45 -8.37 26.97
CA ALA A 138 14.35 -7.91 25.90
C ALA A 138 13.54 -7.28 24.74
N PRO A 139 14.16 -6.41 23.92
CA PRO A 139 13.51 -5.87 22.72
C PRO A 139 12.97 -6.97 21.82
N SER A 140 11.81 -6.74 21.22
CA SER A 140 11.17 -7.66 20.28
C SER A 140 11.14 -7.04 18.88
N ILE A 141 11.32 -7.86 17.85
CA ILE A 141 11.13 -7.45 16.46
C ILE A 141 9.66 -7.50 16.03
N GLN A 142 8.78 -8.01 16.88
CA GLN A 142 7.35 -8.15 16.54
C GLN A 142 6.70 -6.81 16.17
N PRO A 143 6.94 -5.68 16.84
CA PRO A 143 6.41 -4.38 16.43
C PRO A 143 6.82 -3.97 15.01
N LEU A 144 8.05 -4.31 14.60
CA LEU A 144 8.53 -4.06 13.25
C LEU A 144 7.81 -4.95 12.23
N ARG A 145 7.65 -6.24 12.55
CA ARG A 145 6.90 -7.19 11.70
C ARG A 145 5.45 -6.77 11.51
N ASP A 146 4.81 -6.29 12.57
CA ASP A 146 3.39 -5.92 12.55
C ASP A 146 3.14 -4.58 11.84
N ALA A 147 4.09 -3.66 11.87
CA ALA A 147 3.83 -2.27 11.51
C ALA A 147 4.70 -1.71 10.37
N LEU A 148 5.92 -2.20 10.17
CA LEU A 148 6.80 -1.68 9.11
C LEU A 148 6.51 -2.38 7.78
N ARG A 149 6.30 -1.59 6.73
CA ARG A 149 6.00 -2.08 5.37
C ARG A 149 6.96 -1.49 4.36
N ILE A 150 7.40 -2.30 3.38
CA ILE A 150 7.96 -1.77 2.14
C ILE A 150 6.77 -1.36 1.28
N THR A 151 6.66 -0.08 0.96
CA THR A 151 5.55 0.47 0.19
C THR A 151 5.89 0.71 -1.26
N GLU A 152 7.18 0.93 -1.57
CA GLU A 152 7.62 1.20 -2.94
C GLU A 152 9.05 0.69 -3.17
N ILE A 153 9.33 0.16 -4.37
CA ILE A 153 10.65 -0.29 -4.81
C ILE A 153 10.91 0.23 -6.21
N MET A 154 11.92 1.08 -6.37
CA MET A 154 12.48 1.48 -7.66
C MET A 154 13.78 0.71 -7.90
N TYR A 155 13.67 -0.44 -8.54
CA TYR A 155 14.82 -1.34 -8.74
C TYR A 155 15.50 -1.15 -10.10
N HIS A 156 14.79 -0.62 -11.10
CA HIS A 156 15.31 -0.40 -12.45
C HIS A 156 14.78 0.93 -13.00
N PRO A 157 15.29 2.06 -12.47
CA PRO A 157 14.87 3.38 -12.92
C PRO A 157 15.22 3.62 -14.38
N ALA A 158 14.44 4.43 -15.08
CA ALA A 158 14.78 4.91 -16.40
C ALA A 158 15.95 5.91 -16.32
N GLU A 159 16.75 5.98 -17.38
CA GLU A 159 17.83 6.95 -17.63
C GLU A 159 18.97 6.94 -16.61
N ASN A 160 18.68 7.04 -15.32
CA ASN A 160 19.70 7.14 -14.27
C ASN A 160 19.67 5.94 -13.31
N PRO A 161 20.62 4.99 -13.40
CA PRO A 161 20.66 3.81 -12.53
C PRO A 161 20.94 4.13 -11.06
N ASP A 162 21.33 5.37 -10.71
CA ASP A 162 21.52 5.77 -9.33
C ASP A 162 20.24 6.30 -8.66
N ALA A 163 19.12 6.34 -9.41
CA ALA A 163 17.82 6.70 -8.87
C ALA A 163 17.06 5.51 -8.21
N GLU A 164 17.75 4.40 -7.93
CA GLU A 164 17.20 3.28 -7.16
C GLU A 164 16.84 3.71 -5.73
N PHE A 165 15.68 3.26 -5.24
CA PHE A 165 15.26 3.45 -3.85
C PHE A 165 14.29 2.37 -3.35
N ILE A 166 14.20 2.27 -2.03
CA ILE A 166 13.19 1.49 -1.31
C ILE A 166 12.51 2.42 -0.32
N GLU A 167 11.18 2.41 -0.30
CA GLU A 167 10.40 3.15 0.68
C GLU A 167 9.80 2.23 1.72
N PHE A 168 9.85 2.66 2.97
CA PHE A 168 9.22 2.05 4.12
C PHE A 168 8.17 2.97 4.71
N GLN A 169 7.11 2.39 5.27
CA GLN A 169 6.11 3.11 6.04
C GLN A 169 5.84 2.45 7.38
N ASN A 170 5.76 3.25 8.42
CA ASN A 170 5.26 2.84 9.72
C ASN A 170 3.73 2.91 9.74
N LYS A 171 3.06 1.76 9.77
CA LYS A 171 1.59 1.65 9.79
C LYS A 171 1.01 1.65 11.20
N SER A 172 1.84 1.71 12.25
CA SER A 172 1.37 1.77 13.63
C SER A 172 1.04 3.21 14.06
N TRP A 173 0.44 3.30 15.24
CA TRP A 173 0.15 4.56 15.91
C TRP A 173 1.31 5.04 16.83
N SER A 174 2.43 4.33 16.83
CA SER A 174 3.62 4.61 17.65
C SER A 174 4.88 4.66 16.81
N SER A 175 5.93 5.30 17.34
CA SER A 175 7.24 5.29 16.69
C SER A 175 7.86 3.90 16.71
N LEU A 176 8.56 3.54 15.63
CA LEU A 176 9.33 2.30 15.50
C LEU A 176 10.83 2.59 15.64
N ASP A 177 11.51 1.82 16.46
CA ASP A 177 12.95 1.88 16.62
C ASP A 177 13.64 1.16 15.45
N LEU A 178 14.48 1.87 14.71
CA LEU A 178 15.22 1.37 13.56
C LEU A 178 16.73 1.26 13.81
N SER A 179 17.22 1.67 14.99
CA SER A 179 18.65 1.88 15.29
C SER A 179 19.53 0.64 15.12
N ASN A 180 18.95 -0.55 15.27
CA ASN A 180 19.67 -1.82 15.19
C ASN A 180 19.26 -2.66 13.97
N LEU A 181 18.90 -2.01 12.89
CA LEU A 181 18.49 -2.68 11.66
C LEU A 181 19.51 -2.53 10.56
N ARG A 182 19.49 -3.47 9.64
CA ARG A 182 20.22 -3.40 8.37
C ARG A 182 19.39 -3.96 7.23
N LEU A 183 19.57 -3.39 6.05
CA LEU A 183 19.09 -3.97 4.80
C LEU A 183 20.15 -4.90 4.23
N ALA A 184 19.69 -6.04 3.68
CA ALA A 184 20.53 -7.03 3.06
C ALA A 184 19.85 -7.61 1.80
N GLY A 185 20.65 -7.90 0.79
CA GLY A 185 20.26 -8.39 -0.52
C GLY A 185 21.36 -8.09 -1.52
N GLY A 186 21.03 -7.69 -2.72
CA GLY A 186 21.99 -7.13 -3.70
C GLY A 186 22.52 -5.77 -3.28
N MET A 187 21.90 -5.15 -2.29
CA MET A 187 22.32 -3.90 -1.65
C MET A 187 22.40 -4.08 -0.13
N THR A 188 23.19 -3.25 0.52
CA THR A 188 23.35 -3.23 1.98
C THR A 188 23.27 -1.82 2.53
N TYR A 189 22.60 -1.64 3.64
CA TYR A 189 22.50 -0.38 4.36
C TYR A 189 22.36 -0.63 5.86
N ASP A 190 23.17 0.04 6.68
CA ASP A 190 23.13 -0.04 8.14
C ASP A 190 22.46 1.20 8.70
N PHE A 191 21.39 1.02 9.47
CA PHE A 191 20.62 2.11 10.05
C PHE A 191 21.35 2.78 11.23
N SER A 192 22.31 2.10 11.87
CA SER A 192 23.05 2.66 13.00
C SER A 192 23.87 3.89 12.61
N GLU A 193 24.28 4.00 11.33
CA GLU A 193 25.04 5.12 10.81
C GLU A 193 24.17 6.33 10.40
N ALA A 194 22.85 6.14 10.38
CA ALA A 194 21.92 7.09 9.78
C ALA A 194 21.56 8.28 10.67
N GLY A 195 21.81 8.22 11.98
CA GLY A 195 21.33 9.22 12.94
C GLY A 195 19.80 9.28 13.08
N LEU A 196 19.07 8.32 12.50
CA LEU A 196 17.62 8.16 12.65
C LEU A 196 17.34 6.97 13.54
N GLU A 197 16.98 7.24 14.78
CA GLU A 197 16.65 6.19 15.75
C GLU A 197 15.17 5.75 15.65
N GLN A 198 14.29 6.65 15.30
CA GLN A 198 12.83 6.46 15.40
C GLN A 198 12.09 6.86 14.11
N LEU A 199 11.26 5.97 13.58
CA LEU A 199 10.31 6.30 12.52
C LEU A 199 8.92 6.59 13.13
N PRO A 200 8.42 7.84 13.04
CA PRO A 200 7.17 8.23 13.70
C PRO A 200 5.95 7.50 13.12
N PRO A 201 4.80 7.53 13.82
CA PRO A 201 3.53 6.99 13.33
C PRO A 201 3.17 7.54 11.96
N GLY A 202 2.77 6.66 11.03
CA GLY A 202 2.45 7.03 9.65
C GLY A 202 3.65 7.49 8.81
N GLY A 203 4.83 7.65 9.43
CA GLY A 203 6.03 8.18 8.79
C GLY A 203 6.51 7.30 7.63
N ARG A 204 7.04 7.96 6.59
CA ARG A 204 7.70 7.33 5.44
C ARG A 204 9.20 7.56 5.51
N LEU A 205 9.93 6.52 5.21
CA LEU A 205 11.39 6.50 5.17
C LEU A 205 11.85 5.92 3.85
N ILE A 206 12.71 6.64 3.16
CA ILE A 206 13.28 6.22 1.89
C ILE A 206 14.76 5.95 2.08
N ILE A 207 15.18 4.76 1.71
CA ILE A 207 16.60 4.43 1.58
C ILE A 207 16.93 4.46 0.09
N ALA A 208 17.90 5.28 -0.30
CA ALA A 208 18.22 5.55 -1.70
C ALA A 208 19.70 5.29 -2.00
N LYS A 209 19.97 4.83 -3.22
CA LYS A 209 21.35 4.72 -3.74
C LYS A 209 21.99 6.10 -3.88
N ASN A 210 21.23 7.10 -4.36
CA ASN A 210 21.63 8.50 -4.36
C ASN A 210 20.53 9.36 -3.70
N PRO A 211 20.67 9.70 -2.42
CA PRO A 211 19.68 10.51 -1.70
C PRO A 211 19.41 11.89 -2.33
N GLY A 212 20.39 12.46 -3.03
CA GLY A 212 20.25 13.77 -3.68
C GLY A 212 19.21 13.78 -4.78
N LEU A 213 19.13 12.69 -5.56
CA LEU A 213 18.12 12.53 -6.61
C LEU A 213 16.70 12.48 -6.03
N ILE A 214 16.54 11.76 -4.93
CA ILE A 214 15.23 11.60 -4.29
C ILE A 214 14.78 12.90 -3.62
N ARG A 215 15.68 13.60 -2.91
CA ARG A 215 15.38 14.91 -2.29
C ARG A 215 15.05 16.01 -3.30
N ALA A 216 15.39 15.83 -4.56
CA ALA A 216 15.00 16.74 -5.63
C ALA A 216 13.52 16.59 -6.02
N THR A 217 12.89 15.43 -5.74
CA THR A 217 11.46 15.21 -6.02
C THR A 217 10.57 15.92 -5.00
N PRO A 218 9.32 16.30 -5.35
CA PRO A 218 8.39 16.96 -4.43
C PRO A 218 8.15 16.18 -3.13
N GLY A 219 7.85 14.89 -3.21
CA GLY A 219 7.62 14.04 -2.03
C GLY A 219 8.90 13.78 -1.24
N GLY A 220 10.03 13.56 -1.93
CA GLY A 220 11.32 13.34 -1.29
C GLY A 220 11.84 14.54 -0.48
N ARG A 221 11.40 15.77 -0.80
CA ARG A 221 11.72 16.98 0.00
C ARG A 221 11.08 16.95 1.39
N GLN A 222 9.95 16.27 1.53
CA GLN A 222 9.17 16.21 2.77
C GLN A 222 9.39 14.91 3.54
N ALA A 223 9.95 13.90 2.88
CA ALA A 223 10.21 12.59 3.46
C ALA A 223 11.56 12.52 4.17
N ILE A 224 11.72 11.54 5.05
CA ILE A 224 13.01 11.14 5.59
C ILE A 224 13.73 10.33 4.51
N VAL A 225 14.84 10.87 3.99
CA VAL A 225 15.64 10.22 2.94
C VAL A 225 17.04 9.95 3.45
N LEU A 226 17.40 8.68 3.50
CA LEU A 226 18.69 8.16 3.98
C LEU A 226 19.45 7.47 2.83
N GLY A 227 20.68 7.08 3.09
CA GLY A 227 21.65 6.51 2.14
C GLY A 227 22.92 7.36 2.07
N PRO A 228 23.84 7.09 1.13
CA PRO A 228 23.73 6.06 0.10
C PRO A 228 23.89 4.64 0.65
N TRP A 229 23.31 3.67 -0.03
CA TRP A 229 23.59 2.25 0.24
C TRP A 229 24.77 1.73 -0.58
N SER A 230 25.30 0.55 -0.22
CA SER A 230 26.31 -0.18 -1.01
C SER A 230 25.64 -1.25 -1.88
N GLY A 231 26.17 -1.46 -3.09
CA GLY A 231 25.59 -2.42 -4.04
C GLY A 231 24.51 -1.81 -4.93
N LYS A 232 23.65 -2.65 -5.47
CA LYS A 232 22.54 -2.26 -6.35
C LYS A 232 21.40 -3.28 -6.26
N LEU A 233 20.19 -2.84 -6.58
CA LEU A 233 19.04 -3.73 -6.75
C LEU A 233 19.17 -4.51 -8.07
N SER A 234 18.75 -5.79 -8.04
CA SER A 234 18.80 -6.63 -9.24
C SER A 234 17.65 -6.30 -10.19
N ASN A 235 17.94 -5.98 -11.46
CA ASN A 235 16.92 -5.73 -12.47
C ASN A 235 16.05 -6.97 -12.77
N SER A 236 16.59 -8.18 -12.58
CA SER A 236 15.82 -9.42 -12.76
C SER A 236 14.97 -9.82 -11.55
N GLY A 237 15.23 -9.20 -10.41
CA GLY A 237 14.57 -9.50 -9.14
C GLY A 237 15.50 -10.14 -8.11
N GLU A 238 15.17 -9.97 -6.85
CA GLU A 238 15.87 -10.51 -5.69
C GLU A 238 15.00 -10.48 -4.44
N ALA A 239 15.53 -10.99 -3.34
CA ALA A 239 14.94 -10.86 -2.01
C ALA A 239 15.62 -9.73 -1.23
N ILE A 240 14.87 -8.70 -0.90
CA ILE A 240 15.25 -7.64 0.03
C ILE A 240 14.94 -8.12 1.43
N ARG A 241 15.95 -8.16 2.31
CA ARG A 241 15.77 -8.55 3.70
C ARG A 241 16.01 -7.36 4.61
N LEU A 242 15.15 -7.19 5.58
CA LEU A 242 15.38 -6.34 6.74
C LEU A 242 15.76 -7.25 7.90
N GLU A 243 16.92 -7.02 8.47
CA GLU A 243 17.51 -7.85 9.52
C GLU A 243 17.91 -6.96 10.70
N THR A 244 17.93 -7.53 11.89
CA THR A 244 18.58 -6.90 13.04
C THR A 244 20.12 -6.96 12.91
N ALA A 245 20.83 -6.14 13.67
CA ALA A 245 22.29 -6.14 13.70
C ALA A 245 22.89 -7.51 14.11
N TRP A 246 22.14 -8.32 14.84
CA TRP A 246 22.53 -9.68 15.25
C TRP A 246 22.03 -10.79 14.32
N GLY A 247 21.46 -10.43 13.14
CA GLY A 247 21.13 -11.34 12.05
C GLY A 247 19.74 -11.98 12.10
N GLU A 248 18.85 -11.55 13.01
CA GLU A 248 17.45 -11.99 12.99
C GLU A 248 16.66 -11.29 11.89
N THR A 249 15.98 -12.05 11.03
CA THR A 249 15.18 -11.48 9.94
C THR A 249 13.86 -10.91 10.46
N VAL A 250 13.65 -9.61 10.26
CA VAL A 250 12.38 -8.94 10.52
C VAL A 250 11.37 -9.37 9.47
N PHE A 251 11.71 -9.18 8.19
CA PHE A 251 10.97 -9.70 7.05
C PHE A 251 11.86 -9.83 5.80
N SER A 252 11.35 -10.57 4.82
CA SER A 252 11.96 -10.71 3.50
C SER A 252 10.89 -10.49 2.44
N VAL A 253 11.19 -9.64 1.47
CA VAL A 253 10.31 -9.32 0.34
C VAL A 253 11.05 -9.63 -0.95
N ALA A 254 10.56 -10.62 -1.70
CA ALA A 254 11.13 -10.97 -3.00
C ALA A 254 10.31 -10.32 -4.11
N TYR A 255 10.98 -9.62 -5.03
CA TYR A 255 10.38 -9.10 -6.25
C TYR A 255 10.99 -9.75 -7.48
N LYS A 256 10.31 -9.63 -8.64
CA LYS A 256 10.81 -10.08 -9.94
C LYS A 256 10.64 -8.98 -10.97
N GLY A 257 11.65 -8.71 -11.78
CA GLY A 257 11.60 -7.73 -12.87
C GLY A 257 10.54 -8.08 -13.94
N SER A 258 10.21 -9.36 -14.08
CA SER A 258 9.19 -9.83 -15.02
C SER A 258 7.73 -9.62 -14.57
N TRP A 259 7.49 -9.11 -13.36
CA TRP A 259 6.10 -8.93 -12.89
C TRP A 259 5.32 -7.89 -13.69
N HIS A 260 5.94 -6.74 -13.93
CA HIS A 260 5.33 -5.63 -14.64
C HIS A 260 6.37 -5.01 -15.58
N ARG A 261 6.12 -5.05 -16.87
CA ARG A 261 7.04 -4.52 -17.87
C ARG A 261 7.37 -3.04 -17.67
N GLN A 262 6.40 -2.28 -17.18
CA GLN A 262 6.53 -0.84 -16.96
C GLN A 262 7.53 -0.49 -15.85
N THR A 263 7.80 -1.44 -14.94
CA THR A 263 8.77 -1.24 -13.83
C THR A 263 10.18 -1.72 -14.19
N ASP A 264 10.34 -2.43 -15.31
CA ASP A 264 11.64 -2.93 -15.78
C ASP A 264 12.29 -1.94 -16.76
N GLY A 265 12.96 -0.94 -16.23
CA GLY A 265 13.69 0.09 -16.99
C GLY A 265 12.80 1.06 -17.76
N GLN A 266 11.48 1.04 -17.54
CA GLN A 266 10.54 1.97 -18.16
C GLN A 266 10.18 3.14 -17.23
N GLY A 267 10.76 3.19 -16.03
CA GLY A 267 10.72 4.33 -15.13
C GLY A 267 9.58 4.36 -14.12
N LEU A 268 8.67 3.39 -14.12
CA LEU A 268 7.72 3.22 -13.02
C LEU A 268 8.33 2.34 -11.92
N SER A 269 7.92 2.58 -10.69
CA SER A 269 8.28 1.76 -9.53
C SER A 269 7.30 0.61 -9.32
N LEU A 270 7.69 -0.37 -8.50
CA LEU A 270 6.76 -1.31 -7.89
C LEU A 270 6.15 -0.66 -6.64
N VAL A 271 4.83 -0.58 -6.56
CA VAL A 271 4.08 -0.05 -5.41
C VAL A 271 3.25 -1.16 -4.79
N LEU A 272 3.30 -1.27 -3.47
CA LEU A 272 2.50 -2.26 -2.73
C LEU A 272 1.02 -1.86 -2.80
N ARG A 273 0.16 -2.72 -3.36
CA ARG A 273 -1.29 -2.45 -3.57
C ARG A 273 -2.01 -2.12 -2.28
N ASP A 274 -1.78 -2.93 -1.27
CA ASP A 274 -2.38 -2.78 0.05
C ASP A 274 -1.34 -2.99 1.15
N PRO A 275 -0.90 -1.91 1.81
CA PRO A 275 0.03 -2.01 2.93
C PRO A 275 -0.53 -2.75 4.15
N THR A 276 -1.83 -3.03 4.20
CA THR A 276 -2.47 -3.83 5.26
C THR A 276 -2.55 -5.31 4.93
N SER A 277 -2.19 -5.69 3.69
CA SER A 277 -2.23 -7.07 3.21
C SER A 277 -1.33 -8.01 4.00
N ALA A 278 -1.65 -9.30 3.96
CA ALA A 278 -0.83 -10.34 4.58
C ALA A 278 0.59 -10.40 3.97
N ALA A 279 1.60 -10.69 4.80
CA ALA A 279 3.00 -10.74 4.38
C ALA A 279 3.28 -11.73 3.22
N ALA A 280 2.45 -12.77 3.06
CA ALA A 280 2.55 -13.70 1.94
C ALA A 280 2.38 -13.04 0.56
N LEU A 281 1.64 -11.92 0.48
CA LEU A 281 1.45 -11.18 -0.76
C LEU A 281 2.64 -10.28 -1.11
N TRP A 282 3.48 -9.94 -0.15
CA TRP A 282 4.62 -9.04 -0.40
C TRP A 282 5.71 -9.65 -1.30
N SER A 283 5.73 -10.97 -1.43
CA SER A 283 6.63 -11.68 -2.35
C SER A 283 5.90 -12.30 -3.54
N SER A 284 4.75 -11.75 -3.93
CA SER A 284 3.96 -12.21 -5.07
C SER A 284 3.57 -11.06 -5.99
N LYS A 285 3.42 -11.33 -7.29
CA LYS A 285 2.96 -10.33 -8.28
C LYS A 285 1.64 -9.67 -7.86
N ALA A 286 0.72 -10.43 -7.28
CA ALA A 286 -0.61 -9.95 -6.88
C ALA A 286 -0.55 -8.83 -5.81
N GLY A 287 0.49 -8.80 -4.97
CA GLY A 287 0.68 -7.77 -3.95
C GLY A 287 1.19 -6.44 -4.49
N TRP A 288 1.69 -6.40 -5.72
CA TRP A 288 2.35 -5.23 -6.30
C TRP A 288 1.64 -4.75 -7.57
N MET A 289 1.83 -3.49 -7.88
CA MET A 289 1.39 -2.86 -9.12
C MET A 289 2.44 -1.86 -9.61
N PRO A 290 2.43 -1.49 -10.89
CA PRO A 290 3.20 -0.34 -11.35
C PRO A 290 2.71 0.93 -10.67
N GLY A 291 3.63 1.80 -10.26
CA GLY A 291 3.32 3.14 -9.78
C GLY A 291 2.75 4.02 -10.89
N LEU A 292 2.14 5.13 -10.51
CA LEU A 292 1.53 6.08 -11.45
C LEU A 292 2.54 7.08 -12.04
N PHE A 293 3.66 7.29 -11.34
CA PHE A 293 4.59 8.37 -11.66
C PHE A 293 5.90 7.86 -12.23
N LEU A 294 6.36 8.52 -13.28
CA LEU A 294 7.69 8.31 -13.83
C LEU A 294 8.74 8.78 -12.81
N GLY A 295 9.62 7.87 -12.41
CA GLY A 295 10.57 8.09 -11.31
C GLY A 295 10.03 7.68 -9.94
N GLY A 296 8.81 7.14 -9.87
CA GLY A 296 8.14 6.73 -8.62
C GLY A 296 7.48 7.88 -7.88
N SER A 297 6.93 7.56 -6.71
CA SER A 297 6.22 8.48 -5.81
C SER A 297 6.87 8.61 -4.42
N PRO A 298 8.22 8.72 -4.32
CA PRO A 298 8.90 8.65 -3.04
C PRO A 298 8.37 9.69 -2.05
N GLY A 299 8.00 9.26 -0.85
CA GLY A 299 7.46 10.08 0.23
C GLY A 299 5.97 10.35 0.17
N ARG A 300 5.26 9.77 -0.81
CA ARG A 300 3.81 9.94 -0.99
C ARG A 300 3.12 8.61 -1.19
N ALA A 301 1.84 8.52 -0.83
CA ALA A 301 1.02 7.40 -1.26
C ALA A 301 0.42 7.67 -2.64
N GLU A 302 0.30 6.65 -3.47
CA GLU A 302 -0.27 6.76 -4.82
C GLU A 302 -1.71 7.31 -4.83
N ASN A 303 -2.47 7.10 -3.75
CA ASN A 303 -3.83 7.61 -3.58
C ASN A 303 -3.89 8.99 -2.88
N GLU A 304 -2.77 9.54 -2.45
CA GLU A 304 -2.66 10.87 -1.83
C GLU A 304 -2.23 11.91 -2.86
N LEU A 305 -2.89 11.92 -4.02
CA LEU A 305 -2.58 12.87 -5.08
C LEU A 305 -2.99 14.27 -4.66
N SER A 306 -2.06 15.22 -4.77
CA SER A 306 -2.42 16.63 -4.72
C SER A 306 -3.32 16.97 -5.90
N PRO A 307 -4.38 17.75 -5.71
CA PRO A 307 -5.17 18.25 -6.84
C PRO A 307 -4.36 19.10 -7.83
N PHE A 308 -3.14 19.52 -7.45
CA PHE A 308 -2.20 20.28 -8.28
C PHE A 308 -1.16 19.40 -9.01
N GLU A 309 -1.14 18.07 -8.73
CA GLU A 309 -0.19 17.10 -9.31
C GLU A 309 -0.92 15.85 -9.81
N PRO A 310 -1.92 15.99 -10.70
CA PRO A 310 -2.65 14.84 -11.20
C PRO A 310 -1.74 14.00 -12.10
N PRO A 311 -1.87 12.66 -12.09
CA PRO A 311 -1.28 11.85 -13.12
C PRO A 311 -1.94 12.19 -14.45
N LEU A 312 -1.14 12.70 -15.38
CA LEU A 312 -1.56 12.75 -16.77
C LEU A 312 -1.39 11.36 -17.36
N TRP A 313 -2.27 10.99 -18.26
CA TRP A 313 -2.18 9.72 -18.95
C TRP A 313 -1.90 9.93 -20.43
N ILE A 314 -1.03 9.08 -21.01
CA ILE A 314 -0.96 8.93 -22.46
C ILE A 314 -2.18 8.08 -22.83
N ASN A 315 -3.22 8.73 -23.30
CA ASN A 315 -4.54 8.13 -23.49
C ASN A 315 -4.64 7.35 -24.79
N GLU A 316 -4.16 7.92 -25.90
CA GLU A 316 -4.24 7.30 -27.20
C GLU A 316 -3.00 7.63 -28.04
N VAL A 317 -2.58 6.71 -28.87
CA VAL A 317 -1.41 6.85 -29.74
C VAL A 317 -1.74 6.34 -31.14
N MET A 318 -1.42 7.15 -32.13
CA MET A 318 -1.52 6.79 -33.55
C MET A 318 -0.15 6.89 -34.22
N SER A 319 0.24 5.87 -34.98
CA SER A 319 1.51 5.81 -35.70
C SER A 319 1.42 6.37 -37.11
N GLY A 320 2.59 6.70 -37.72
CA GLY A 320 2.72 7.14 -39.11
C GLY A 320 2.80 8.64 -39.29
N ASP A 321 2.81 9.11 -40.56
CA ASP A 321 3.05 10.51 -40.91
C ASP A 321 2.03 11.49 -40.36
N ASN A 322 0.79 11.06 -40.20
CA ASN A 322 -0.28 11.81 -39.54
C ASN A 322 -0.51 11.31 -38.11
N GLY A 323 0.51 10.68 -37.51
CA GLY A 323 0.46 10.16 -36.17
C GLY A 323 0.30 11.26 -35.12
N TRP A 324 -0.20 10.89 -33.96
CA TRP A 324 -0.40 11.78 -32.84
C TRP A 324 -0.36 11.04 -31.51
N ILE A 325 -0.16 11.79 -30.45
CA ILE A 325 -0.21 11.35 -29.04
C ILE A 325 -1.32 12.14 -28.38
N GLU A 326 -2.23 11.48 -27.72
CA GLU A 326 -3.23 12.12 -26.89
C GLU A 326 -2.90 11.95 -25.41
N LEU A 327 -3.01 13.07 -24.70
CA LEU A 327 -2.90 13.11 -23.24
C LEU A 327 -4.28 13.34 -22.63
N PHE A 328 -4.58 12.65 -21.54
CA PHE A 328 -5.78 12.85 -20.74
C PHE A 328 -5.42 13.34 -19.35
N ASN A 329 -6.16 14.31 -18.87
CA ASN A 329 -6.08 14.85 -17.51
C ASN A 329 -7.32 14.42 -16.71
N PRO A 330 -7.25 13.45 -15.81
CA PRO A 330 -8.40 13.02 -15.01
C PRO A 330 -8.80 14.00 -13.91
N ALA A 331 -7.96 15.00 -13.61
CA ALA A 331 -8.20 15.92 -12.51
C ALA A 331 -9.14 17.08 -12.88
N GLY A 332 -9.74 17.68 -11.87
CA GLY A 332 -10.61 18.84 -11.98
C GLY A 332 -9.89 20.18 -12.23
N GLN A 333 -8.56 20.18 -12.42
CA GLN A 333 -7.75 21.37 -12.69
C GLN A 333 -6.89 21.18 -13.93
N ALA A 334 -6.63 22.27 -14.64
CA ALA A 334 -5.78 22.26 -15.84
C ALA A 334 -4.31 22.01 -15.48
N VAL A 335 -3.61 21.23 -16.29
CA VAL A 335 -2.18 20.93 -16.12
C VAL A 335 -1.37 21.60 -17.23
N ASN A 336 -0.46 22.51 -16.86
CA ASN A 336 0.46 23.12 -17.80
C ASN A 336 1.67 22.16 -18.01
N ILE A 337 1.81 21.65 -19.24
CA ILE A 337 2.90 20.79 -19.66
C ILE A 337 3.93 21.51 -20.53
N GLY A 338 3.84 22.82 -20.64
CA GLY A 338 4.83 23.63 -21.38
C GLY A 338 6.22 23.45 -20.77
N GLY A 339 7.17 23.05 -21.60
CA GLY A 339 8.54 22.78 -21.18
C GLY A 339 8.82 21.38 -20.67
N TRP A 340 7.81 20.52 -20.52
CA TRP A 340 8.00 19.09 -20.25
C TRP A 340 8.63 18.39 -21.45
N PHE A 341 8.99 17.13 -21.29
CA PHE A 341 9.66 16.35 -22.33
C PHE A 341 8.82 15.14 -22.74
N LEU A 342 8.82 14.89 -24.06
CA LEU A 342 8.36 13.63 -24.66
C LEU A 342 9.56 12.82 -25.13
N SER A 343 9.48 11.51 -24.95
CA SER A 343 10.48 10.58 -25.43
C SER A 343 9.87 9.24 -25.85
N ASN A 344 10.50 8.56 -26.79
CA ASN A 344 10.24 7.15 -27.10
C ASN A 344 11.35 6.22 -26.57
N ARG A 345 12.21 6.71 -25.68
CA ARG A 345 13.34 5.96 -25.10
C ARG A 345 13.43 6.18 -23.60
N SER A 346 13.37 5.10 -22.83
CA SER A 346 13.56 5.15 -21.37
C SER A 346 14.96 5.59 -20.94
N THR A 347 15.95 5.40 -21.80
CA THR A 347 17.35 5.82 -21.56
C THR A 347 17.64 7.28 -21.90
N ARG A 348 16.65 8.02 -22.39
CA ARG A 348 16.77 9.44 -22.75
C ARG A 348 15.43 10.15 -22.61
N LEU A 349 14.99 10.41 -21.40
CA LEU A 349 13.69 11.04 -21.12
C LEU A 349 13.64 12.51 -21.58
N ALA A 350 14.72 13.26 -21.45
CA ALA A 350 14.87 14.63 -21.95
C ALA A 350 15.12 14.68 -23.47
N MET A 351 14.24 14.07 -24.28
CA MET A 351 14.46 13.97 -25.72
C MET A 351 13.88 15.13 -26.50
N PHE A 352 12.59 15.32 -26.47
CA PHE A 352 11.87 16.39 -27.14
C PHE A 352 11.19 17.30 -26.12
N ARG A 353 11.55 18.60 -26.10
CA ARG A 353 10.98 19.56 -25.18
C ARG A 353 9.68 20.14 -25.76
N LEU A 354 8.59 20.01 -25.02
CA LEU A 354 7.29 20.56 -25.40
C LEU A 354 7.31 22.09 -25.41
N PRO A 355 6.68 22.74 -26.41
CA PRO A 355 6.54 24.19 -26.45
C PRO A 355 5.85 24.74 -25.18
N THR A 356 6.16 25.99 -24.86
CA THR A 356 5.47 26.72 -23.79
C THR A 356 4.01 26.96 -24.14
N GLY A 357 3.14 27.01 -23.13
CA GLY A 357 1.72 27.31 -23.31
C GLY A 357 0.83 26.11 -23.63
N LEU A 358 1.38 24.90 -23.65
CA LEU A 358 0.56 23.67 -23.75
C LEU A 358 -0.09 23.36 -22.41
N VAL A 359 -1.41 23.23 -22.42
CA VAL A 359 -2.23 22.98 -21.24
C VAL A 359 -3.18 21.83 -21.53
N VAL A 360 -3.20 20.81 -20.66
CA VAL A 360 -4.22 19.77 -20.69
C VAL A 360 -5.40 20.22 -19.82
N PRO A 361 -6.60 20.40 -20.39
CA PRO A 361 -7.74 20.96 -19.65
C PRO A 361 -8.23 20.02 -18.55
N PRO A 362 -9.00 20.52 -17.57
CA PRO A 362 -9.59 19.66 -16.52
C PRO A 362 -10.51 18.60 -17.13
N ALA A 363 -10.43 17.36 -16.67
CA ALA A 363 -11.18 16.21 -17.17
C ALA A 363 -11.22 16.14 -18.71
N GLY A 364 -10.10 16.53 -19.36
CA GLY A 364 -10.07 16.75 -20.79
C GLY A 364 -8.80 16.22 -21.46
N PHE A 365 -8.78 16.39 -22.78
CA PHE A 365 -7.78 15.80 -23.67
C PHE A 365 -6.92 16.89 -24.34
N LEU A 366 -5.68 16.52 -24.69
CA LEU A 366 -4.80 17.30 -25.53
C LEU A 366 -4.14 16.40 -26.56
N VAL A 367 -4.36 16.68 -27.85
CA VAL A 367 -3.76 15.95 -28.97
C VAL A 367 -2.48 16.63 -29.42
N LEU A 368 -1.38 15.90 -29.45
CA LEU A 368 -0.07 16.34 -29.93
C LEU A 368 0.21 15.68 -31.28
N GLU A 369 0.02 16.40 -32.36
CA GLU A 369 0.22 15.93 -33.75
C GLU A 369 1.72 15.80 -34.08
N ALA A 370 2.13 14.73 -34.75
CA ALA A 370 3.53 14.48 -35.10
C ALA A 370 4.14 15.63 -35.91
N LYS A 371 3.51 16.00 -37.03
CA LYS A 371 4.01 17.05 -37.94
C LYS A 371 4.05 18.44 -37.32
N ARG A 372 3.21 18.71 -36.33
CA ARG A 372 3.11 20.02 -35.68
C ARG A 372 4.01 20.12 -34.45
N HIS A 373 4.19 19.02 -33.72
CA HIS A 373 4.82 19.03 -32.41
C HIS A 373 6.15 18.29 -32.39
N TYR A 374 6.17 16.96 -32.45
CA TYR A 374 7.35 16.17 -32.07
C TYR A 374 8.14 15.50 -33.19
N SER A 375 7.68 15.54 -34.46
CA SER A 375 8.35 14.90 -35.60
C SER A 375 8.76 15.88 -36.73
N ARG A 376 8.82 17.19 -36.43
CA ARG A 376 9.23 18.19 -37.43
C ARG A 376 10.71 18.01 -37.80
N PRO A 377 11.08 18.11 -39.10
CA PRO A 377 12.42 17.83 -39.59
C PRO A 377 13.55 18.57 -38.88
N ASP A 378 13.35 19.84 -38.53
CA ASP A 378 14.37 20.72 -37.96
C ASP A 378 14.25 20.86 -36.42
N THR A 379 13.50 20.00 -35.75
CA THR A 379 13.29 20.09 -34.30
C THR A 379 14.30 19.21 -33.55
N PRO A 380 15.07 19.77 -32.61
CA PRO A 380 15.95 18.98 -31.75
C PRO A 380 15.18 17.92 -30.96
N GLY A 381 15.71 16.70 -30.94
CA GLY A 381 15.08 15.61 -30.19
C GLY A 381 13.82 15.01 -30.83
N ARG A 382 13.55 15.35 -32.10
CA ARG A 382 12.43 14.74 -32.84
C ARG A 382 12.47 13.23 -32.79
N PHE A 383 11.32 12.61 -32.81
CA PHE A 383 11.15 11.17 -32.91
C PHE A 383 9.87 10.81 -33.68
N GLU A 384 9.77 9.56 -34.04
CA GLU A 384 8.59 9.00 -34.72
C GLU A 384 8.01 7.85 -33.92
N ILE A 385 6.70 7.69 -34.00
CA ILE A 385 5.99 6.53 -33.48
C ILE A 385 5.92 5.50 -34.58
N THR A 386 6.69 4.43 -34.44
CA THR A 386 6.75 3.38 -35.44
C THR A 386 5.60 2.39 -35.29
N ARG A 387 5.25 1.73 -36.40
CA ARG A 387 4.24 0.65 -36.38
C ARG A 387 4.68 -0.59 -35.58
N ALA A 388 5.96 -0.72 -35.27
CA ALA A 388 6.49 -1.86 -34.52
C ALA A 388 6.07 -1.88 -33.04
N GLY A 389 5.39 -0.83 -32.57
CA GLY A 389 5.09 -0.64 -31.17
C GLY A 389 6.26 0.02 -30.42
N GLY A 390 6.14 0.16 -29.11
CA GLY A 390 7.17 0.79 -28.29
C GLY A 390 6.65 1.31 -26.97
N SER A 391 7.40 2.27 -26.41
CA SER A 391 7.00 3.00 -25.22
C SER A 391 7.11 4.49 -25.47
N LEU A 392 6.25 5.27 -24.83
CA LEU A 392 6.27 6.72 -24.80
C LEU A 392 6.35 7.17 -23.36
N PHE A 393 7.06 8.27 -23.15
CA PHE A 393 7.31 8.90 -21.85
C PHE A 393 6.97 10.37 -21.94
N LEU A 394 6.17 10.85 -21.01
CA LEU A 394 5.97 12.27 -20.74
C LEU A 394 6.58 12.57 -19.39
N SER A 395 7.55 13.49 -19.30
CA SER A 395 8.27 13.76 -18.07
C SER A 395 8.47 15.25 -17.83
N GLN A 396 8.33 15.67 -16.58
CA GLN A 396 8.81 16.97 -16.14
C GLN A 396 10.23 16.79 -15.58
N ILE A 397 11.17 17.57 -16.15
CA ILE A 397 12.57 17.59 -15.72
C ILE A 397 12.89 19.03 -15.34
N ASP A 398 13.35 19.24 -14.11
CA ASP A 398 13.84 20.51 -13.62
C ASP A 398 15.29 20.38 -13.18
N SER A 399 16.15 21.30 -13.64
CA SER A 399 17.59 21.32 -13.31
C SER A 399 18.29 19.97 -13.56
N GLY A 400 17.83 19.21 -14.56
CA GLY A 400 18.38 17.91 -14.92
C GLY A 400 17.83 16.72 -14.12
N TYR A 401 16.84 16.94 -13.23
CA TYR A 401 16.25 15.90 -12.39
C TYR A 401 14.77 15.70 -12.71
N LEU A 402 14.32 14.45 -12.69
CA LEU A 402 12.88 14.13 -12.72
C LEU A 402 12.20 14.71 -11.48
N THR A 403 11.12 15.45 -11.69
CA THR A 403 10.35 16.05 -10.59
C THR A 403 9.37 15.08 -9.92
N GLY A 404 9.24 13.87 -10.46
CA GLY A 404 8.18 12.92 -10.09
C GLY A 404 6.84 13.22 -10.75
N LEU A 405 6.79 14.20 -11.66
CA LEU A 405 5.64 14.42 -12.53
C LEU A 405 5.95 13.84 -13.91
N GLY A 406 5.14 12.88 -14.32
CA GLY A 406 5.31 12.22 -15.61
C GLY A 406 4.53 10.93 -15.68
N THR A 407 4.41 10.40 -16.89
CA THR A 407 3.70 9.16 -17.17
C THR A 407 4.37 8.44 -18.32
N MET A 408 4.03 7.16 -18.48
CA MET A 408 4.47 6.38 -19.62
C MET A 408 3.34 5.49 -20.13
N ALA A 409 3.42 5.13 -21.40
CA ALA A 409 2.59 4.10 -22.00
C ALA A 409 3.44 3.16 -22.86
N SER A 410 3.17 1.87 -22.78
CA SER A 410 3.73 0.87 -23.67
C SER A 410 2.63 0.27 -24.53
N PHE A 411 2.89 0.15 -25.81
CA PHE A 411 1.92 -0.36 -26.78
C PHE A 411 2.56 -1.37 -27.72
N ALA A 412 1.75 -2.36 -28.08
CA ALA A 412 2.14 -3.40 -29.01
C ALA A 412 2.17 -2.87 -30.46
N ARG A 413 2.65 -3.68 -31.38
CA ARG A 413 2.67 -3.41 -32.82
C ARG A 413 1.28 -3.06 -33.35
N PHE A 414 1.23 -2.08 -34.28
CA PHE A 414 0.01 -1.70 -35.01
C PHE A 414 -0.19 -2.64 -36.19
N GLU A 415 -1.14 -3.56 -36.09
CA GLU A 415 -1.51 -4.51 -37.17
C GLU A 415 -2.95 -4.25 -37.58
N GLY A 416 -3.11 -3.69 -38.78
CA GLY A 416 -4.44 -3.43 -39.35
C GLY A 416 -5.38 -2.52 -38.56
N ILE A 417 -4.85 -1.81 -37.56
CA ILE A 417 -5.58 -0.98 -36.64
C ILE A 417 -5.22 0.50 -36.82
N ALA A 418 -6.14 1.38 -36.46
CA ALA A 418 -5.94 2.81 -36.63
C ALA A 418 -5.11 3.42 -35.49
N SER A 419 -5.33 3.01 -34.21
CA SER A 419 -4.63 3.55 -33.03
C SER A 419 -4.51 2.55 -31.90
N ARG A 420 -3.81 2.95 -30.82
CA ARG A 420 -3.73 2.25 -29.53
C ARG A 420 -4.25 3.17 -28.44
N GLY A 421 -5.32 2.78 -27.76
CA GLY A 421 -5.94 3.54 -26.70
C GLY A 421 -5.79 2.89 -25.34
N LEU A 422 -5.67 3.70 -24.30
CA LEU A 422 -5.59 3.26 -22.91
C LEU A 422 -6.96 2.73 -22.45
N LYS A 423 -7.02 1.47 -22.05
CA LYS A 423 -8.20 0.91 -21.39
C LYS A 423 -8.09 1.15 -19.89
N HIS A 424 -9.03 1.86 -19.33
CA HIS A 424 -9.10 2.08 -17.89
C HIS A 424 -9.70 0.85 -17.20
N THR A 425 -8.85 0.00 -16.65
CA THR A 425 -9.29 -1.23 -15.95
C THR A 425 -9.65 -1.01 -14.47
N GLY A 426 -9.68 0.24 -14.00
CA GLY A 426 -9.91 0.57 -12.59
C GLY A 426 -8.70 0.32 -11.67
N ASN A 427 -7.69 -0.40 -12.14
CA ASN A 427 -6.51 -0.83 -11.37
C ASN A 427 -5.20 -0.12 -11.78
N ASN A 428 -5.25 0.97 -12.53
CA ASN A 428 -4.08 1.69 -13.07
C ASN A 428 -3.07 0.86 -13.91
N ASP A 429 -3.39 -0.37 -14.23
CA ASP A 429 -2.54 -1.25 -15.06
C ASP A 429 -2.56 -0.86 -16.55
N GLY A 430 -2.99 0.35 -16.86
CA GLY A 430 -3.16 1.00 -18.14
C GLY A 430 -2.66 0.21 -19.35
N ILE A 431 -3.49 -0.72 -19.85
CA ILE A 431 -3.14 -1.50 -21.03
C ILE A 431 -3.58 -0.73 -22.27
N MET A 432 -2.64 -0.52 -23.20
CA MET A 432 -2.97 0.05 -24.51
C MET A 432 -3.57 -1.03 -25.40
N VAL A 433 -4.88 -0.93 -25.63
CA VAL A 433 -5.64 -1.83 -26.52
C VAL A 433 -5.70 -1.30 -27.96
N SER A 434 -6.06 -2.17 -28.89
CA SER A 434 -6.31 -1.76 -30.28
C SER A 434 -7.63 -1.05 -30.41
N LEU A 435 -7.64 0.13 -31.04
CA LEU A 435 -8.84 0.84 -31.44
C LEU A 435 -8.97 0.77 -32.97
N THR A 436 -10.10 0.30 -33.47
CA THR A 436 -10.42 0.29 -34.91
C THR A 436 -10.73 1.68 -35.43
N ILE A 437 -11.31 2.51 -34.57
CA ILE A 437 -11.63 3.91 -34.86
C ILE A 437 -10.85 4.78 -33.88
N PRO A 438 -9.98 5.70 -34.35
CA PRO A 438 -9.32 6.66 -33.48
C PRO A 438 -10.32 7.62 -32.83
N THR A 439 -10.07 7.97 -31.57
CA THR A 439 -10.98 8.81 -30.76
C THR A 439 -10.35 10.14 -30.29
N PRO A 440 -9.64 10.91 -31.15
CA PRO A 440 -8.93 12.11 -30.72
C PRO A 440 -9.88 13.14 -30.09
N GLY A 441 -9.53 13.59 -28.89
CA GLY A 441 -10.31 14.56 -28.10
C GLY A 441 -11.52 13.95 -27.39
N LYS A 442 -11.62 12.63 -27.33
CA LYS A 442 -12.73 11.91 -26.71
C LYS A 442 -12.21 10.74 -25.86
N PRO A 443 -13.02 10.22 -24.93
CA PRO A 443 -12.70 8.98 -24.26
C PRO A 443 -12.45 7.85 -25.25
N ASN A 444 -11.50 6.98 -24.96
CA ASN A 444 -11.32 5.72 -25.68
C ASN A 444 -12.53 4.83 -25.39
N GLU A 445 -13.54 4.92 -26.19
CA GLU A 445 -14.61 3.95 -26.13
C GLU A 445 -14.00 2.62 -26.56
N SER A 446 -13.74 1.78 -25.60
CA SER A 446 -13.46 0.37 -25.84
C SER A 446 -14.75 -0.22 -26.37
N GLN A 447 -14.82 -0.41 -27.69
CA GLN A 447 -15.90 -1.11 -28.34
C GLN A 447 -17.27 -0.46 -28.06
N ALA A 448 -17.88 0.12 -29.08
CA ALA A 448 -19.25 0.56 -28.96
C ALA A 448 -20.07 -0.58 -28.35
N ASP A 449 -20.76 -0.30 -27.28
CA ASP A 449 -21.77 -1.14 -26.67
C ASP A 449 -23.08 -0.39 -26.95
N SER A 450 -23.67 -0.68 -28.13
CA SER A 450 -24.76 0.11 -28.71
C SER A 450 -26.04 0.01 -27.90
N ASP A 451 -26.28 -1.12 -27.27
CA ASP A 451 -27.48 -1.43 -26.50
C ASP A 451 -27.27 -1.38 -24.99
N SER A 452 -26.03 -1.10 -24.54
CA SER A 452 -25.64 -0.92 -23.13
C SER A 452 -25.89 -2.17 -22.26
N ASP A 453 -25.57 -3.35 -22.78
CA ASP A 453 -25.72 -4.63 -22.07
C ASP A 453 -24.41 -5.14 -21.44
N GLY A 454 -23.31 -4.42 -21.66
CA GLY A 454 -21.99 -4.74 -21.13
C GLY A 454 -21.15 -5.61 -22.07
N LEU A 455 -21.67 -5.93 -23.26
CA LEU A 455 -20.96 -6.63 -24.32
C LEU A 455 -20.46 -5.63 -25.37
N PRO A 456 -19.23 -5.78 -25.82
CA PRO A 456 -18.73 -4.96 -26.91
C PRO A 456 -19.28 -5.42 -28.26
N ASN A 457 -19.75 -4.49 -29.10
CA ASN A 457 -20.27 -4.76 -30.45
C ASN A 457 -19.37 -5.70 -31.27
N ASP A 458 -18.04 -5.51 -31.23
CA ASP A 458 -17.10 -6.34 -31.95
C ASP A 458 -17.06 -7.78 -31.43
N TRP A 459 -17.21 -7.97 -30.12
CA TRP A 459 -17.29 -9.29 -29.52
C TRP A 459 -18.61 -9.97 -29.88
N GLU A 460 -19.70 -9.24 -29.85
CA GLU A 460 -21.02 -9.73 -30.24
C GLU A 460 -21.02 -10.18 -31.70
N LEU A 461 -20.53 -9.34 -32.62
CA LEU A 461 -20.40 -9.69 -34.04
C LEU A 461 -19.51 -10.92 -34.26
N ALA A 462 -18.37 -11.01 -33.52
CA ALA A 462 -17.47 -12.17 -33.60
C ALA A 462 -18.13 -13.48 -33.15
N HIS A 463 -19.11 -13.38 -32.23
CA HIS A 463 -19.86 -14.53 -31.72
C HIS A 463 -21.27 -14.68 -32.30
N GLY A 464 -21.60 -13.87 -33.33
CA GLY A 464 -22.89 -13.92 -34.01
C GLY A 464 -24.07 -13.44 -33.18
N LEU A 465 -23.81 -12.53 -32.24
CA LEU A 465 -24.80 -11.80 -31.46
C LEU A 465 -25.14 -10.47 -32.18
N ASP A 466 -26.21 -9.81 -31.77
CA ASP A 466 -26.68 -8.57 -32.38
C ASP A 466 -26.34 -7.36 -31.49
N PRO A 467 -25.40 -6.49 -31.89
CA PRO A 467 -24.97 -5.33 -31.11
C PRO A 467 -26.05 -4.28 -30.79
N GLU A 468 -27.23 -4.40 -31.36
CA GLU A 468 -28.37 -3.50 -31.09
C GLU A 468 -29.43 -4.16 -30.17
N SER A 469 -29.18 -5.40 -29.71
CA SER A 469 -30.11 -6.19 -28.91
C SER A 469 -29.56 -6.50 -27.53
N ASN A 470 -30.01 -5.80 -26.50
CA ASN A 470 -29.59 -6.03 -25.11
C ASN A 470 -29.78 -7.50 -24.71
N ASP A 471 -28.81 -8.33 -25.04
CA ASP A 471 -28.81 -9.79 -24.81
C ASP A 471 -27.66 -10.30 -23.92
N GLY A 472 -26.94 -9.42 -23.25
CA GLY A 472 -25.89 -9.80 -22.30
C GLY A 472 -26.35 -10.73 -21.17
N GLY A 473 -27.66 -10.69 -20.84
CA GLY A 473 -28.30 -11.61 -19.90
C GLY A 473 -28.82 -12.91 -20.51
N ALA A 474 -28.74 -13.10 -21.84
CA ALA A 474 -29.18 -14.32 -22.51
C ALA A 474 -28.13 -15.45 -22.38
N ASP A 475 -28.59 -16.69 -22.51
CA ASP A 475 -27.80 -17.92 -22.52
C ASP A 475 -28.25 -18.74 -23.74
N PRO A 476 -27.71 -18.45 -24.96
CA PRO A 476 -28.21 -19.03 -26.21
C PRO A 476 -27.84 -20.50 -26.40
N ASP A 477 -26.72 -20.98 -25.86
CA ASP A 477 -26.29 -22.37 -25.95
C ASP A 477 -26.72 -23.24 -24.75
N ARG A 478 -27.27 -22.61 -23.71
CA ARG A 478 -27.85 -23.25 -22.52
C ARG A 478 -26.83 -24.04 -21.69
N ASP A 479 -25.65 -23.52 -21.56
CA ASP A 479 -24.62 -24.14 -20.72
C ASP A 479 -24.65 -23.64 -19.26
N GLY A 480 -25.45 -22.61 -18.97
CA GLY A 480 -25.66 -22.01 -17.67
C GLY A 480 -24.89 -20.71 -17.45
N LEU A 481 -24.10 -20.26 -18.42
CA LEU A 481 -23.45 -18.95 -18.44
C LEU A 481 -24.22 -18.00 -19.35
N THR A 482 -24.39 -16.76 -18.93
CA THR A 482 -24.95 -15.72 -19.82
C THR A 482 -23.86 -15.19 -20.77
N ASN A 483 -24.25 -14.57 -21.88
CA ASN A 483 -23.34 -13.94 -22.83
C ASN A 483 -22.31 -13.04 -22.10
N LEU A 484 -22.74 -12.22 -21.15
CA LEU A 484 -21.85 -11.34 -20.35
C LEU A 484 -20.89 -12.15 -19.44
N GLN A 485 -21.37 -13.25 -18.87
CA GLN A 485 -20.50 -14.13 -18.09
C GLN A 485 -19.47 -14.81 -18.96
N GLU A 486 -19.83 -15.24 -20.15
CA GLU A 486 -18.93 -15.85 -21.10
C GLU A 486 -17.90 -14.88 -21.65
N PHE A 487 -18.31 -13.65 -21.97
CA PHE A 487 -17.39 -12.57 -22.30
C PHE A 487 -16.32 -12.39 -21.19
N ASN A 488 -16.76 -12.35 -19.94
CA ASN A 488 -15.85 -12.22 -18.79
C ASN A 488 -14.97 -13.48 -18.60
N CYS A 489 -15.51 -14.67 -18.82
CA CYS A 489 -14.79 -15.95 -18.70
C CYS A 489 -13.88 -16.25 -19.90
N GLY A 490 -14.13 -15.63 -21.06
CA GLY A 490 -13.42 -15.93 -22.31
C GLY A 490 -13.92 -17.20 -22.99
N THR A 491 -15.16 -17.60 -22.71
CA THR A 491 -15.83 -18.75 -23.34
C THR A 491 -16.66 -18.32 -24.56
N ASN A 492 -17.27 -19.26 -25.27
CA ASN A 492 -18.00 -18.99 -26.49
C ASN A 492 -19.52 -19.16 -26.28
N PRO A 493 -20.34 -18.10 -26.39
CA PRO A 493 -21.79 -18.10 -26.08
C PRO A 493 -22.64 -18.90 -27.07
N ARG A 494 -22.04 -19.57 -28.05
CA ARG A 494 -22.68 -20.42 -29.04
C ARG A 494 -22.21 -21.88 -28.97
N ASP A 495 -21.38 -22.21 -27.97
CA ASP A 495 -20.82 -23.56 -27.83
C ASP A 495 -20.98 -24.07 -26.41
N GLN A 496 -22.02 -24.88 -26.17
CA GLN A 496 -22.35 -25.49 -24.88
C GLN A 496 -21.17 -26.23 -24.21
N ALA A 497 -20.16 -26.63 -24.94
CA ALA A 497 -18.97 -27.28 -24.41
C ALA A 497 -17.89 -26.28 -23.95
N SER A 498 -18.01 -25.01 -24.34
CA SER A 498 -17.07 -23.93 -24.01
C SER A 498 -17.44 -23.22 -22.73
N ARG A 499 -17.55 -23.93 -21.63
CA ARG A 499 -17.91 -23.34 -20.34
C ARG A 499 -16.79 -23.37 -19.30
N LEU A 500 -16.77 -22.41 -18.41
CA LEU A 500 -15.88 -22.43 -17.27
C LEU A 500 -16.50 -23.20 -16.09
N GLU A 501 -15.99 -24.39 -15.84
CA GLU A 501 -16.48 -25.28 -14.78
C GLU A 501 -15.33 -25.67 -13.84
N LEU A 502 -15.57 -25.54 -12.52
CA LEU A 502 -14.67 -26.05 -11.49
C LEU A 502 -15.07 -27.47 -11.11
N ALA A 503 -14.39 -28.46 -11.63
CA ALA A 503 -14.58 -29.84 -11.23
C ALA A 503 -13.83 -30.14 -9.92
N VAL A 504 -14.54 -30.78 -8.97
CA VAL A 504 -13.96 -31.20 -7.70
C VAL A 504 -13.92 -32.74 -7.68
N VAL A 505 -12.72 -33.30 -7.70
CA VAL A 505 -12.50 -34.75 -7.69
C VAL A 505 -11.84 -35.15 -6.38
N ARG A 506 -12.38 -36.15 -5.70
CA ARG A 506 -11.78 -36.69 -4.47
C ARG A 506 -10.89 -37.88 -4.82
N ASP A 507 -9.62 -37.77 -4.46
CA ASP A 507 -8.66 -38.89 -4.55
C ASP A 507 -8.05 -39.14 -3.17
N ASN A 508 -8.44 -40.25 -2.53
CA ASN A 508 -8.03 -40.65 -1.17
C ASN A 508 -8.27 -39.54 -0.15
N ASN A 509 -7.23 -38.89 0.35
CA ASN A 509 -7.27 -37.80 1.35
C ASN A 509 -7.02 -36.43 0.72
N GLN A 510 -7.07 -36.30 -0.62
CA GLN A 510 -6.88 -35.06 -1.33
C GLN A 510 -8.12 -34.72 -2.17
N LEU A 511 -8.38 -33.42 -2.32
CA LEU A 511 -9.27 -32.91 -3.35
C LEU A 511 -8.44 -32.37 -4.49
N GLU A 512 -8.77 -32.77 -5.69
CA GLU A 512 -8.28 -32.14 -6.90
C GLU A 512 -9.34 -31.20 -7.46
N LEU A 513 -9.00 -29.94 -7.56
CA LEU A 513 -9.78 -28.88 -8.17
C LEU A 513 -9.27 -28.71 -9.60
N ARG A 514 -10.11 -28.98 -10.59
CA ARG A 514 -9.74 -28.97 -12.00
C ARG A 514 -10.63 -28.00 -12.76
N PHE A 515 -10.02 -27.19 -13.61
CA PHE A 515 -10.72 -26.34 -14.58
C PHE A 515 -9.83 -26.05 -15.77
N GLN A 516 -10.45 -25.67 -16.91
CA GLN A 516 -9.73 -25.24 -18.09
C GLN A 516 -9.57 -23.72 -18.07
N ALA A 517 -8.34 -23.24 -17.93
CA ALA A 517 -8.03 -21.82 -17.97
C ALA A 517 -8.11 -21.30 -19.39
N GLN A 518 -8.74 -20.15 -19.59
CA GLN A 518 -8.75 -19.42 -20.86
C GLN A 518 -7.56 -18.43 -20.91
N PRO A 519 -7.04 -18.13 -22.11
CA PRO A 519 -5.99 -17.14 -22.28
C PRO A 519 -6.40 -15.76 -21.74
N ASN A 520 -5.44 -15.00 -21.25
CA ASN A 520 -5.65 -13.63 -20.76
C ASN A 520 -6.71 -13.51 -19.65
N ARG A 521 -6.74 -14.48 -18.74
CA ARG A 521 -7.61 -14.47 -17.56
C ARG A 521 -6.83 -14.82 -16.31
N THR A 522 -7.09 -14.10 -15.25
CA THR A 522 -6.59 -14.38 -13.89
C THR A 522 -7.66 -15.11 -13.10
N TYR A 523 -7.30 -16.17 -12.40
CA TYR A 523 -8.23 -16.99 -11.63
C TYR A 523 -7.89 -16.96 -10.14
N SER A 524 -8.92 -16.96 -9.30
CA SER A 524 -8.78 -17.17 -7.86
C SER A 524 -9.68 -18.33 -7.42
N ILE A 525 -9.08 -19.35 -6.81
CA ILE A 525 -9.82 -20.44 -6.18
C ILE A 525 -9.98 -20.10 -4.71
N GLU A 526 -11.22 -20.12 -4.23
CA GLU A 526 -11.54 -19.86 -2.85
C GLU A 526 -12.32 -21.01 -2.22
N SER A 527 -12.14 -21.19 -0.91
CA SER A 527 -12.89 -22.18 -0.12
C SER A 527 -13.53 -21.55 1.11
N CYS A 528 -14.61 -22.17 1.57
CA CYS A 528 -15.19 -21.91 2.87
C CYS A 528 -15.81 -23.18 3.48
N GLU A 529 -15.89 -23.21 4.82
CA GLU A 529 -16.54 -24.28 5.57
C GLU A 529 -18.04 -24.01 5.82
N GLN A 530 -18.44 -22.73 5.70
CA GLN A 530 -19.81 -22.27 5.88
C GLN A 530 -20.12 -21.26 4.76
N LEU A 531 -21.28 -21.41 4.10
CA LEU A 531 -21.73 -20.52 3.02
C LEU A 531 -22.17 -19.15 3.57
N GLU A 532 -21.20 -18.37 4.03
CA GLU A 532 -21.38 -16.98 4.44
C GLU A 532 -20.48 -16.07 3.59
N ARG A 533 -20.93 -14.83 3.35
CA ARG A 533 -20.28 -13.91 2.42
C ARG A 533 -18.83 -13.61 2.81
N ASP A 534 -18.53 -13.53 4.10
CA ASP A 534 -17.22 -13.10 4.62
C ASP A 534 -16.31 -14.27 5.07
N LYS A 535 -16.70 -15.51 4.78
CA LYS A 535 -15.97 -16.73 5.21
C LYS A 535 -15.10 -17.35 4.11
N TRP A 536 -15.09 -16.77 2.92
CA TRP A 536 -14.29 -17.26 1.80
C TRP A 536 -12.82 -16.93 1.98
N LYS A 537 -11.97 -17.93 1.83
CA LYS A 537 -10.50 -17.80 1.89
C LYS A 537 -9.91 -18.21 0.56
N THR A 538 -9.04 -17.38 0.02
CA THR A 538 -8.29 -17.71 -1.21
C THR A 538 -7.32 -18.86 -0.94
N ILE A 539 -7.49 -19.95 -1.67
CA ILE A 539 -6.55 -21.08 -1.70
C ILE A 539 -5.39 -20.76 -2.64
N ARG A 540 -5.71 -20.27 -3.83
CA ARG A 540 -4.72 -20.04 -4.88
C ARG A 540 -5.18 -18.99 -5.87
N THR A 541 -4.26 -18.12 -6.27
CA THR A 541 -4.42 -17.22 -7.41
C THR A 541 -3.49 -17.69 -8.53
N LEU A 542 -4.00 -17.76 -9.75
CA LEU A 542 -3.29 -18.20 -10.94
C LEU A 542 -3.23 -17.03 -11.90
N ALA A 543 -2.01 -16.69 -12.32
CA ALA A 543 -1.78 -15.64 -13.31
C ALA A 543 -2.26 -16.08 -14.71
N PRO A 544 -2.48 -15.12 -15.64
CA PRO A 544 -2.84 -15.42 -17.00
C PRO A 544 -1.86 -16.39 -17.66
N GLY A 545 -2.39 -17.41 -18.30
CA GLY A 545 -1.64 -18.42 -19.04
C GLY A 545 -2.07 -18.47 -20.51
N GLU A 546 -1.41 -19.33 -21.29
CA GLU A 546 -1.74 -19.56 -22.72
C GLU A 546 -2.96 -20.48 -22.94
N GLY A 547 -3.81 -20.66 -21.91
CA GLY A 547 -4.91 -21.61 -21.92
C GLY A 547 -4.42 -23.04 -21.66
N SER A 548 -4.73 -23.61 -20.51
CA SER A 548 -4.29 -24.96 -20.14
C SER A 548 -5.20 -25.56 -19.08
N ASP A 549 -5.19 -26.88 -18.99
CA ASP A 549 -5.82 -27.60 -17.89
C ASP A 549 -5.10 -27.28 -16.57
N VAL A 550 -5.84 -26.76 -15.62
CA VAL A 550 -5.32 -26.43 -14.28
C VAL A 550 -5.77 -27.48 -13.28
N VAL A 551 -4.82 -28.03 -12.54
CA VAL A 551 -5.06 -28.97 -11.44
C VAL A 551 -4.46 -28.41 -10.16
N VAL A 552 -5.31 -28.12 -9.17
CA VAL A 552 -4.88 -27.70 -7.83
C VAL A 552 -5.23 -28.80 -6.84
N ARG A 553 -4.25 -29.26 -6.06
CA ARG A 553 -4.43 -30.30 -5.04
C ARG A 553 -4.48 -29.68 -3.66
N GLU A 554 -5.53 -29.99 -2.90
CA GLU A 554 -5.76 -29.52 -1.55
C GLU A 554 -5.89 -30.68 -0.58
N LEU A 555 -5.24 -30.61 0.60
CA LEU A 555 -5.33 -31.63 1.64
C LEU A 555 -6.59 -31.37 2.49
N ILE A 556 -7.45 -32.37 2.60
CA ILE A 556 -8.61 -32.31 3.47
C ILE A 556 -8.27 -32.84 4.84
N GLY A 557 -8.58 -32.08 5.90
CA GLY A 557 -8.54 -32.57 7.28
C GLY A 557 -9.54 -33.71 7.48
N ARG A 558 -9.16 -34.74 8.24
CA ARG A 558 -9.99 -35.95 8.46
C ARG A 558 -11.36 -35.71 9.13
N ASP A 559 -11.53 -34.54 9.78
CA ASP A 559 -12.71 -34.21 10.61
C ASP A 559 -13.63 -33.14 9.98
N GLN A 560 -13.45 -32.78 8.71
CA GLN A 560 -14.25 -31.73 8.09
C GLN A 560 -15.45 -32.29 7.34
N THR A 561 -16.65 -31.81 7.69
CA THR A 561 -17.94 -32.35 7.22
C THR A 561 -18.49 -31.69 5.97
N ALA A 562 -18.04 -30.47 5.62
CA ALA A 562 -18.42 -29.78 4.38
C ALA A 562 -17.33 -28.76 3.97
N HIS A 563 -17.03 -28.72 2.68
CA HIS A 563 -16.20 -27.70 2.05
C HIS A 563 -16.88 -27.23 0.78
N TYR A 564 -16.93 -25.90 0.63
CA TYR A 564 -17.42 -25.26 -0.58
C TYR A 564 -16.25 -24.61 -1.29
N PHE A 565 -16.26 -24.68 -2.61
CA PHE A 565 -15.26 -24.07 -3.47
C PHE A 565 -15.92 -23.17 -4.48
N ARG A 566 -15.26 -22.07 -4.82
CA ARG A 566 -15.65 -21.24 -5.95
C ARG A 566 -14.43 -20.82 -6.76
N LEU A 567 -14.64 -20.64 -8.04
CA LEU A 567 -13.69 -20.09 -8.98
C LEU A 567 -14.12 -18.66 -9.32
N LEU A 568 -13.24 -17.70 -9.06
CA LEU A 568 -13.40 -16.34 -9.50
C LEU A 568 -12.53 -16.13 -10.72
N VAL A 569 -13.06 -15.45 -11.73
CA VAL A 569 -12.33 -15.08 -12.93
C VAL A 569 -12.26 -13.57 -13.04
N PHE A 570 -11.09 -13.08 -13.42
CA PHE A 570 -10.83 -11.66 -13.65
C PHE A 570 -10.30 -11.55 -15.08
N PRO A 571 -11.01 -10.85 -15.99
CA PRO A 571 -10.48 -10.52 -17.30
C PRO A 571 -9.25 -9.60 -17.13
N ASP A 572 -8.22 -9.86 -17.90
CA ASP A 572 -6.98 -9.06 -17.88
C ASP A 572 -7.10 -7.76 -18.66
#